data_94c54c44326c69580be456bc63338e03
#
_entry.id   94c54c44326c69580be456bc63338e03
#
_cell.length_a   1.000
_cell.length_b   1.000
_cell.length_c   1.000
_cell.angle_alpha   90.00
_cell.angle_beta   90.00
_cell.angle_gamma   90.00
#
_symmetry.space_group_name_H-M   'P 1'
#
loop_
_entity.id
_entity.type
_entity.pdbx_description
1 polymer ?
#
loop_
_entity_poly.entity_id
_entity_poly.type
_entity_poly.pdbx_seq_one_letter_code
_entity_poly.pdbx_strand_id
1 'polypeptide(L)'
;MKNMIVVLAVLSLGGTAVAQAPEQQAAAPKLIQVEKIALGTGLESKEIVGESTEFDVSAGRVYCWTKIVSQNVPTTIKHVWYAGEEKAAQVPLNIKYPTTRTWSSKAIWAGKWKVEVVSEAGEVLGSTDFTVKAQPGPPAP
;
A
#
# COMPACT_ATOMS: atom_id res chain seq x y z
N MET A 1 -16.79 16.30 -73.11
CA MET A 1 -16.76 15.55 -72.87
C MET A 1 -16.13 15.20 -71.82
N LYS A 2 -16.24 14.94 -71.02
CA LYS A 2 -15.98 14.47 -70.23
C LYS A 2 -15.26 14.32 -69.38
N ASN A 3 -15.30 14.17 -68.41
CA ASN A 3 -14.91 13.76 -67.62
C ASN A 3 -14.52 13.76 -66.52
N MET A 4 -14.51 13.41 -65.78
CA MET A 4 -14.33 12.77 -65.04
C MET A 4 -13.60 12.70 -64.09
N ILE A 5 -13.73 12.59 -63.17
CA ILE A 5 -13.31 12.11 -62.22
C ILE A 5 -13.08 11.98 -61.09
N VAL A 6 -13.14 11.52 -60.52
CA VAL A 6 -12.64 10.83 -59.71
C VAL A 6 -11.98 11.05 -58.70
N VAL A 7 -12.25 10.95 -57.85
CA VAL A 7 -11.99 10.52 -56.91
C VAL A 7 -11.61 10.25 -55.99
N LEU A 8 -11.28 9.97 -55.40
CA LEU A 8 -10.84 9.46 -54.52
C LEU A 8 -10.66 9.56 -53.31
N ALA A 9 -11.03 9.42 -52.67
CA ALA A 9 -10.97 8.75 -51.86
C ALA A 9 -10.05 8.43 -50.97
N VAL A 10 -10.02 8.74 -50.20
CA VAL A 10 -9.34 8.36 -49.33
C VAL A 10 -9.43 8.31 -48.18
N LEU A 11 -9.43 7.81 -47.81
CA LEU A 11 -9.17 7.23 -46.99
C LEU A 11 -8.49 7.30 -45.94
N SER A 12 -8.74 7.41 -45.15
CA SER A 12 -8.32 7.34 -44.21
C SER A 12 -8.26 6.88 -43.29
N LEU A 13 -7.94 6.46 -42.89
CA LEU A 13 -7.70 5.94 -42.08
C LEU A 13 -7.18 5.94 -41.07
N GLY A 14 -7.37 6.09 -40.54
CA GLY A 14 -7.06 6.02 -39.76
C GLY A 14 -6.70 5.53 -38.66
N GLY A 15 -6.81 5.39 -38.15
CA GLY A 15 -6.54 5.05 -37.27
C GLY A 15 -6.20 4.82 -36.13
N THR A 16 -5.85 4.75 -35.73
CA THR A 16 -5.38 4.50 -34.99
C THR A 16 -5.01 4.34 -33.88
N ALA A 17 -5.38 4.13 -33.43
CA ALA A 17 -5.15 3.66 -32.50
C ALA A 17 -4.37 3.66 -31.59
N VAL A 18 -3.95 3.69 -31.36
CA VAL A 18 -3.14 3.82 -30.55
C VAL A 18 -3.16 3.71 -29.29
N ALA A 19 -3.95 3.62 -28.91
CA ALA A 19 -4.04 3.64 -27.65
C ALA A 19 -3.37 2.75 -26.81
N GLN A 20 -2.87 1.85 -27.09
CA GLN A 20 -2.32 1.00 -26.21
C GLN A 20 -1.16 1.46 -25.52
N ALA A 21 -0.65 2.48 -25.88
CA ALA A 21 0.54 2.94 -25.27
C ALA A 21 0.53 2.94 -23.78
N PRO A 22 -0.52 3.33 -23.16
CA PRO A 22 -0.44 3.44 -21.71
C PRO A 22 -0.15 2.16 -21.03
N GLU A 23 -0.55 1.11 -21.60
CA GLU A 23 -0.34 -0.07 -20.91
C GLU A 23 1.04 -0.45 -20.78
N GLN A 24 1.83 -0.09 -21.69
CA GLN A 24 3.17 -0.45 -21.59
C GLN A 24 3.85 0.25 -20.52
N GLN A 25 3.37 1.39 -20.17
CA GLN A 25 4.03 2.11 -19.11
C GLN A 25 3.82 1.43 -17.81
N ALA A 26 2.72 0.75 -17.68
CA ALA A 26 2.49 0.06 -16.44
C ALA A 26 3.49 -1.02 -16.18
N ALA A 27 4.18 -1.45 -17.17
CA ALA A 27 5.15 -2.49 -16.99
C ALA A 27 6.46 -2.02 -16.39
N ALA A 28 6.65 -0.74 -16.23
CA ALA A 28 7.89 -0.26 -15.65
C ALA A 28 8.03 -0.74 -14.22
N PRO A 29 9.17 -1.29 -13.84
CA PRO A 29 9.35 -1.75 -12.48
C PRO A 29 9.36 -0.60 -11.52
N LYS A 30 8.83 -0.81 -10.34
CA LYS A 30 8.87 0.19 -9.30
C LYS A 30 10.22 0.15 -8.63
N LEU A 31 10.72 1.31 -8.29
CA LEU A 31 12.00 1.41 -7.59
C LEU A 31 11.91 0.91 -6.15
N ILE A 32 10.72 0.94 -5.57
CA ILE A 32 10.53 0.49 -4.20
C ILE A 32 9.23 -0.30 -4.14
N GLN A 33 9.26 -1.42 -3.44
CA GLN A 33 8.12 -2.32 -3.35
C GLN A 33 7.98 -2.86 -1.95
N VAL A 34 6.75 -3.12 -1.55
CA VAL A 34 6.46 -3.83 -0.31
C VAL A 34 6.35 -5.30 -0.66
N GLU A 35 7.34 -6.07 -0.25
CA GLU A 35 7.33 -7.50 -0.51
C GLU A 35 6.38 -8.23 0.43
N LYS A 36 6.27 -7.75 1.67
CA LYS A 36 5.36 -8.32 2.63
C LYS A 36 4.93 -7.26 3.64
N ILE A 37 3.68 -7.34 4.05
CA ILE A 37 3.16 -6.50 5.11
C ILE A 37 2.37 -7.41 6.05
N ALA A 38 2.57 -7.26 7.33
CA ALA A 38 1.93 -8.10 8.32
C ALA A 38 1.64 -7.31 9.58
N LEU A 39 0.60 -7.69 10.27
CA LEU A 39 0.18 -7.07 11.52
C LEU A 39 0.27 -8.09 12.63
N GLY A 40 0.68 -7.67 13.79
CA GLY A 40 0.80 -8.59 14.92
C GLY A 40 0.85 -7.86 16.23
N THR A 41 1.00 -8.62 17.29
CA THR A 41 1.01 -8.06 18.64
C THR A 41 2.40 -7.84 19.20
N GLY A 42 3.43 -8.26 18.49
CA GLY A 42 4.80 -8.06 18.95
C GLY A 42 5.82 -8.45 17.91
N LEU A 43 7.05 -8.37 18.31
CA LEU A 43 8.19 -8.70 17.48
C LEU A 43 9.17 -9.56 18.26
N GLU A 44 9.75 -10.55 17.57
CA GLU A 44 10.85 -11.34 18.11
C GLU A 44 11.89 -11.49 17.02
N SER A 45 13.13 -11.16 17.33
CA SER A 45 14.24 -11.26 16.39
C SER A 45 13.93 -10.61 15.05
N LYS A 46 13.30 -9.44 15.10
CA LYS A 46 12.93 -8.66 13.93
C LYS A 46 11.86 -9.32 13.06
N GLU A 47 11.14 -10.28 13.61
CA GLU A 47 10.03 -10.91 12.91
C GLU A 47 8.74 -10.66 13.68
N ILE A 48 7.63 -10.62 12.96
CA ILE A 48 6.34 -10.35 13.57
C ILE A 48 5.84 -11.58 14.30
N VAL A 49 5.27 -11.40 15.47
CA VAL A 49 4.61 -12.48 16.20
C VAL A 49 3.19 -12.07 16.51
N GLY A 50 2.32 -13.05 16.69
CA GLY A 50 0.91 -12.79 16.93
C GLY A 50 0.22 -12.25 15.70
N GLU A 51 0.64 -12.71 14.53
CA GLU A 51 0.12 -12.19 13.27
C GLU A 51 -1.37 -12.44 13.14
N SER A 52 -2.14 -11.41 12.81
CA SER A 52 -3.58 -11.50 12.67
C SER A 52 -4.11 -10.27 11.94
N THR A 53 -5.37 -10.30 11.59
CA THR A 53 -6.08 -9.13 11.09
C THR A 53 -7.23 -8.73 12.02
N GLU A 54 -7.35 -9.42 13.15
CA GLU A 54 -8.32 -9.07 14.17
C GLU A 54 -7.61 -9.09 15.52
N PHE A 55 -7.80 -8.05 16.29
CA PHE A 55 -7.15 -7.90 17.59
C PHE A 55 -8.19 -7.45 18.60
N ASP A 56 -7.96 -7.80 19.86
CA ASP A 56 -8.78 -7.27 20.94
C ASP A 56 -8.15 -5.98 21.44
N VAL A 57 -8.98 -5.08 21.90
CA VAL A 57 -8.48 -3.81 22.43
C VAL A 57 -7.54 -4.06 23.62
N SER A 58 -7.68 -5.20 24.29
CA SER A 58 -6.81 -5.56 25.40
C SER A 58 -5.37 -5.81 24.97
N ALA A 59 -5.12 -6.02 23.67
CA ALA A 59 -3.75 -6.16 23.19
C ALA A 59 -2.98 -4.85 23.37
N GLY A 60 -3.68 -3.74 23.43
CA GLY A 60 -3.09 -2.43 23.69
C GLY A 60 -2.39 -1.80 22.51
N ARG A 61 -1.68 -2.57 21.73
CA ARG A 61 -0.86 -2.05 20.64
C ARG A 61 -0.75 -3.08 19.53
N VAL A 62 -0.75 -2.60 18.31
CA VAL A 62 -0.56 -3.46 17.13
C VAL A 62 0.70 -2.97 16.41
N TYR A 63 1.47 -3.91 15.94
CA TYR A 63 2.67 -3.65 15.15
C TYR A 63 2.37 -3.90 13.67
N CYS A 64 2.86 -3.02 12.84
CA CYS A 64 2.81 -3.21 11.40
C CYS A 64 4.23 -3.46 10.93
N TRP A 65 4.49 -4.63 10.42
CA TRP A 65 5.81 -5.07 9.99
C TRP A 65 5.82 -5.15 8.47
N THR A 66 6.88 -4.65 7.88
CA THR A 66 6.99 -4.66 6.42
C THR A 66 8.37 -5.12 6.00
N LYS A 67 8.40 -5.83 4.88
CA LYS A 67 9.64 -6.16 4.20
C LYS A 67 9.66 -5.35 2.92
N ILE A 68 10.62 -4.48 2.81
CA ILE A 68 10.72 -3.53 1.72
C ILE A 68 11.91 -3.90 0.83
N VAL A 69 11.69 -3.87 -0.47
CA VAL A 69 12.76 -4.04 -1.44
C VAL A 69 12.86 -2.74 -2.21
N SER A 70 14.05 -2.16 -2.26
CA SER A 70 14.24 -0.89 -2.92
C SER A 70 15.53 -0.88 -3.74
N GLN A 71 15.43 -0.39 -4.95
CA GLN A 71 16.59 -0.18 -5.80
C GLN A 71 17.20 1.19 -5.56
N ASN A 72 16.50 2.05 -4.87
CA ASN A 72 16.94 3.40 -4.62
C ASN A 72 17.10 3.62 -3.12
N VAL A 73 18.29 3.46 -2.62
CA VAL A 73 18.58 3.64 -1.21
C VAL A 73 19.72 4.63 -1.05
N PRO A 74 19.70 5.42 0.02
CA PRO A 74 18.71 5.43 1.09
C PRO A 74 17.45 6.18 0.67
N THR A 75 16.34 5.79 1.25
CA THR A 75 15.07 6.47 1.03
C THR A 75 14.24 6.35 2.30
N THR A 76 13.10 7.00 2.32
CA THR A 76 12.20 6.97 3.47
C THR A 76 10.82 6.53 3.02
N ILE A 77 10.20 5.68 3.80
CA ILE A 77 8.79 5.35 3.62
C ILE A 77 8.05 5.79 4.87
N LYS A 78 6.75 5.75 4.82
CA LYS A 78 5.92 6.07 5.98
C LYS A 78 4.88 4.99 6.16
N HIS A 79 4.64 4.62 7.41
CA HIS A 79 3.46 3.85 7.75
C HIS A 79 2.42 4.85 8.20
N VAL A 80 1.30 4.91 7.50
CA VAL A 80 0.22 5.81 7.84
C VAL A 80 -0.91 4.99 8.42
N TRP A 81 -1.25 5.26 9.65
CA TRP A 81 -2.27 4.51 10.39
C TRP A 81 -3.56 5.28 10.36
N TYR A 82 -4.63 4.62 9.96
CA TYR A 82 -5.96 5.20 9.94
C TYR A 82 -6.88 4.43 10.87
N ALA A 83 -7.64 5.17 11.64
CA ALA A 83 -8.72 4.62 12.46
C ALA A 83 -10.02 5.07 11.80
N GLY A 84 -10.66 4.15 11.11
CA GLY A 84 -11.77 4.52 10.25
C GLY A 84 -11.25 5.38 9.11
N GLU A 85 -11.78 6.56 8.97
CA GLU A 85 -11.33 7.47 7.92
C GLU A 85 -10.32 8.50 8.41
N GLU A 86 -10.04 8.52 9.70
CA GLU A 86 -9.14 9.50 10.27
C GLU A 86 -7.71 9.00 10.36
N LYS A 87 -6.79 9.85 9.99
CA LYS A 87 -5.36 9.54 10.14
C LYS A 87 -5.01 9.59 11.62
N ALA A 88 -4.61 8.46 12.16
CA ALA A 88 -4.28 8.34 13.57
C ALA A 88 -2.79 8.56 13.83
N ALA A 89 -1.94 8.24 12.87
CA ALA A 89 -0.50 8.41 13.04
C ALA A 89 0.19 8.29 11.69
N GLN A 90 1.39 8.83 11.62
CA GLN A 90 2.24 8.74 10.45
C GLN A 90 3.66 8.57 10.95
N VAL A 91 4.28 7.46 10.60
CA VAL A 91 5.59 7.10 11.14
C VAL A 91 6.59 6.99 9.98
N PRO A 92 7.58 7.87 9.90
CA PRO A 92 8.60 7.75 8.87
C PRO A 92 9.60 6.65 9.23
N LEU A 93 10.03 5.91 8.24
CA LEU A 93 10.96 4.80 8.42
C LEU A 93 12.05 4.88 7.37
N ASN A 94 13.28 4.81 7.81
CA ASN A 94 14.43 4.91 6.90
C ASN A 94 14.73 3.57 6.27
N ILE A 95 14.93 3.58 4.97
CA ILE A 95 15.29 2.39 4.21
C ILE A 95 16.71 2.59 3.72
N LYS A 96 17.64 1.91 4.35
CA LYS A 96 19.07 2.08 4.07
C LYS A 96 19.66 1.00 3.19
N TYR A 97 18.97 -0.12 3.05
CA TYR A 97 19.50 -1.27 2.32
C TYR A 97 18.51 -1.75 1.28
N PRO A 98 18.97 -2.44 0.24
CA PRO A 98 18.06 -2.92 -0.81
C PRO A 98 16.94 -3.81 -0.32
N THR A 99 17.16 -4.52 0.77
CA THR A 99 16.11 -5.29 1.42
C THR A 99 16.12 -4.92 2.89
N THR A 100 14.97 -4.47 3.38
CA THR A 100 14.87 -3.98 4.75
C THR A 100 13.61 -4.49 5.40
N ARG A 101 13.75 -5.01 6.62
CA ARG A 101 12.60 -5.31 7.48
C ARG A 101 12.45 -4.13 8.43
N THR A 102 11.27 -3.55 8.46
CA THR A 102 11.02 -2.39 9.29
C THR A 102 9.59 -2.43 9.80
N TRP A 103 9.34 -1.74 10.88
CA TRP A 103 8.04 -1.80 11.53
C TRP A 103 7.73 -0.52 12.27
N SER A 104 6.44 -0.34 12.54
CA SER A 104 5.97 0.70 13.43
C SER A 104 4.87 0.10 14.29
N SER A 105 4.45 0.81 15.30
CA SER A 105 3.39 0.33 16.16
C SER A 105 2.51 1.48 16.59
N LYS A 106 1.28 1.13 16.99
CA LYS A 106 0.32 2.13 17.38
C LYS A 106 -0.57 1.59 18.49
N ALA A 107 -0.80 2.42 19.50
CA ALA A 107 -1.81 2.10 20.49
C ALA A 107 -3.17 2.11 19.82
N ILE A 108 -3.99 1.15 20.13
CA ILE A 108 -5.23 0.91 19.40
C ILE A 108 -6.46 1.12 20.27
N TRP A 109 -7.57 1.37 19.58
CA TRP A 109 -8.89 1.39 20.20
C TRP A 109 -9.83 0.65 19.26
N ALA A 110 -11.02 0.31 19.75
CA ALA A 110 -11.96 -0.50 18.98
C ALA A 110 -12.40 0.20 17.70
N GLY A 111 -12.55 -0.57 16.66
CA GLY A 111 -13.02 -0.09 15.37
C GLY A 111 -12.24 -0.70 14.21
N LYS A 112 -12.47 -0.18 13.03
CA LYS A 112 -11.77 -0.62 11.82
C LYS A 112 -10.56 0.25 11.59
N TRP A 113 -9.47 -0.38 11.22
CA TRP A 113 -8.20 0.29 11.02
C TRP A 113 -7.58 -0.09 9.69
N LYS A 114 -6.71 0.77 9.23
CA LYS A 114 -5.93 0.53 8.02
C LYS A 114 -4.54 1.09 8.21
N VAL A 115 -3.55 0.42 7.64
CA VAL A 115 -2.19 0.95 7.56
C VAL A 115 -1.80 1.00 6.10
N GLU A 116 -1.30 2.14 5.66
CA GLU A 116 -0.75 2.29 4.33
C GLU A 116 0.75 2.47 4.41
N VAL A 117 1.45 1.88 3.47
CA VAL A 117 2.89 2.10 3.30
C VAL A 117 3.02 3.07 2.15
N VAL A 118 3.59 4.23 2.42
CA VAL A 118 3.64 5.32 1.45
C VAL A 118 5.09 5.68 1.18
N SER A 119 5.42 5.90 -0.08
CA SER A 119 6.77 6.29 -0.45
C SER A 119 7.03 7.76 -0.09
N GLU A 120 8.29 8.15 -0.18
CA GLU A 120 8.66 9.54 0.05
C GLU A 120 7.90 10.50 -0.88
N ALA A 121 7.59 10.05 -2.07
CA ALA A 121 6.86 10.87 -3.04
C ALA A 121 5.34 10.89 -2.80
N GLY A 122 4.86 10.12 -1.83
CA GLY A 122 3.44 10.09 -1.53
C GLY A 122 2.67 8.97 -2.21
N GLU A 123 3.36 8.07 -2.89
CA GLU A 123 2.70 6.96 -3.54
C GLU A 123 2.41 5.85 -2.55
N VAL A 124 1.20 5.30 -2.59
CA VAL A 124 0.83 4.18 -1.73
C VAL A 124 1.42 2.91 -2.31
N LEU A 125 2.33 2.31 -1.58
CA LEU A 125 3.04 1.11 -2.03
C LEU A 125 2.34 -0.17 -1.62
N GLY A 126 1.54 -0.10 -0.57
CA GLY A 126 0.79 -1.25 -0.09
C GLY A 126 -0.08 -0.83 1.07
N SER A 127 -1.04 -1.66 1.43
CA SER A 127 -1.90 -1.38 2.56
C SER A 127 -2.45 -2.67 3.15
N THR A 128 -2.91 -2.59 4.37
CA THR A 128 -3.56 -3.70 5.02
C THR A 128 -4.61 -3.17 5.99
N ASP A 129 -5.67 -3.92 6.15
CA ASP A 129 -6.75 -3.55 7.04
C ASP A 129 -6.80 -4.49 8.22
N PHE A 130 -7.28 -4.00 9.34
CA PHE A 130 -7.51 -4.85 10.49
C PHE A 130 -8.66 -4.29 11.33
N THR A 131 -9.17 -5.12 12.21
CA THR A 131 -10.26 -4.75 13.09
C THR A 131 -9.83 -4.93 14.53
N VAL A 132 -10.16 -3.96 15.37
CA VAL A 132 -9.95 -4.06 16.80
C VAL A 132 -11.30 -4.21 17.47
N LYS A 133 -11.46 -5.31 18.19
CA LYS A 133 -12.72 -5.62 18.86
C LYS A 133 -12.73 -5.00 20.23
N ALA A 134 -13.86 -4.46 20.61
CA ALA A 134 -14.03 -3.98 21.96
C ALA A 134 -13.95 -5.16 22.92
N GLN A 135 -13.33 -4.94 24.08
CA GLN A 135 -13.26 -5.99 25.05
C GLN A 135 -14.67 -6.32 25.52
N PRO A 136 -15.01 -7.60 25.59
CA PRO A 136 -16.35 -7.96 26.07
C PRO A 136 -16.52 -7.46 27.51
N GLY A 137 -17.70 -6.94 27.77
CA GLY A 137 -17.99 -6.49 29.12
C GLY A 137 -18.06 -7.69 30.06
N PRO A 138 -18.04 -7.42 31.35
CA PRO A 138 -18.14 -8.52 32.32
C PRO A 138 -19.49 -9.22 32.17
N PRO A 139 -19.55 -10.51 32.46
CA PRO A 139 -20.81 -11.21 32.35
C PRO A 139 -21.83 -10.62 33.32
N ALA A 140 -23.08 -10.62 32.91
CA ALA A 140 -24.12 -10.09 33.76
C ALA A 140 -24.23 -10.91 35.02
N PRO A 141 -24.47 -10.29 36.16
CA PRO A 141 -24.61 -11.02 37.42
C PRO A 141 -25.83 -11.92 37.47
#